data_fbb5840792e32d6a27a8fa30c008ef6a
#
_entry.id   fbb5840792e32d6a27a8fa30c008ef6a
#
_cell.length_a   1.000
_cell.length_b   1.000
_cell.length_c   1.000
_cell.angle_alpha   90.00
_cell.angle_beta   90.00
_cell.angle_gamma   90.00
#
_symmetry.space_group_name_H-M   'P 1'
#
loop_
_entity.id
_entity.type
_entity.pdbx_description
1 polymer ?
#
loop_
_entity_poly.entity_id
_entity_poly.type
_entity_poly.pdbx_seq_one_letter_code
_entity_poly.pdbx_strand_id
1 'polypeptide(L)'
;IRRSAIVRNDELYGAEKEKKLQELNSQMWDNTGDAITSMQEPYEQYQEKLEIYQKDLGELSGPEKEQKIDDFRREFFTPETIERLEKVDQQLAAEKQTEEKYRQAEQKVMSDPNLTASEKDDRIRELQKEYFGEQAEAFRRREAIKEGSRQFQQ
;
A
#
# COMPACT_ATOMS: atom_id res chain seq x y z
N ILE A 1 4.42 -19.14 14.94
CA ILE A 1 5.04 -18.07 15.75
C ILE A 1 6.48 -17.84 15.30
N ARG A 2 7.32 -18.88 15.24
CA ARG A 2 8.72 -18.74 14.79
C ARG A 2 8.84 -18.26 13.36
N ARG A 3 7.98 -18.75 12.46
CA ARG A 3 7.95 -18.33 11.05
C ARG A 3 7.64 -16.85 10.92
N SER A 4 6.61 -16.37 11.60
CA SER A 4 6.20 -14.95 11.58
C SER A 4 7.29 -14.04 12.13
N ALA A 5 8.00 -14.48 13.17
CA ALA A 5 9.10 -13.72 13.75
C ALA A 5 10.25 -13.52 12.75
N ILE A 6 10.56 -14.55 11.95
CA ILE A 6 11.59 -14.46 10.91
C ILE A 6 11.14 -13.53 9.79
N VAL A 7 9.92 -13.72 9.28
CA VAL A 7 9.38 -12.94 8.14
C VAL A 7 9.31 -11.45 8.47
N ARG A 8 8.92 -11.12 9.70
CA ARG A 8 8.73 -9.72 10.15
C ARG A 8 9.96 -9.08 10.77
N ASN A 9 11.08 -9.77 10.81
CA ASN A 9 12.30 -9.23 11.39
C ASN A 9 12.92 -8.16 10.48
N ASP A 10 12.86 -6.91 10.90
CA ASP A 10 13.33 -5.75 10.14
C ASP A 10 14.86 -5.69 10.03
N GLU A 11 15.58 -6.44 10.84
CA GLU A 11 17.05 -6.45 10.86
C GLU A 11 17.65 -7.40 9.84
N LEU A 12 16.87 -8.36 9.31
CA LEU A 12 17.35 -9.39 8.39
C LEU A 12 17.04 -9.06 6.93
N TYR A 13 18.00 -9.33 6.06
CA TYR A 13 17.78 -9.30 4.61
C TYR A 13 17.02 -10.54 4.14
N GLY A 14 16.43 -10.44 2.94
CA GLY A 14 15.59 -11.51 2.39
C GLY A 14 16.30 -12.85 2.27
N ALA A 15 17.55 -12.87 1.79
CA ALA A 15 18.35 -14.08 1.67
C ALA A 15 18.56 -14.78 3.02
N GLU A 16 18.82 -14.01 4.06
CA GLU A 16 18.98 -14.55 5.42
C GLU A 16 17.67 -15.09 5.98
N LYS A 17 16.57 -14.40 5.73
CA LYS A 17 15.23 -14.83 6.12
C LYS A 17 14.87 -16.16 5.43
N GLU A 18 15.10 -16.27 4.12
CA GLU A 18 14.83 -17.48 3.36
C GLU A 18 15.64 -18.66 3.87
N LYS A 19 16.91 -18.46 4.19
CA LYS A 19 17.77 -19.48 4.77
C LYS A 19 17.23 -19.98 6.11
N LYS A 20 16.84 -19.06 6.99
CA LYS A 20 16.26 -19.40 8.31
C LYS A 20 14.91 -20.11 8.17
N LEU A 21 14.10 -19.72 7.19
CA LEU A 21 12.82 -20.37 6.91
C LEU A 21 13.01 -21.78 6.39
N GLN A 22 14.02 -22.01 5.52
CA GLN A 22 14.36 -23.35 5.06
C GLN A 22 14.84 -24.25 6.20
N GLU A 23 15.69 -23.72 7.07
CA GLU A 23 16.17 -24.46 8.25
C GLU A 23 15.01 -24.82 9.17
N LEU A 24 14.09 -23.88 9.40
CA LEU A 24 12.90 -24.11 10.20
C LEU A 24 11.99 -25.17 9.58
N ASN A 25 11.76 -25.10 8.27
CA ASN A 25 10.95 -26.08 7.54
C ASN A 25 11.57 -27.47 7.62
N SER A 26 12.89 -27.60 7.45
CA SER A 26 13.60 -28.89 7.58
C SER A 26 13.43 -29.50 8.97
N GLN A 27 13.45 -28.66 10.02
CA GLN A 27 13.27 -29.13 11.39
C GLN A 27 11.84 -29.60 11.70
N MET A 28 10.86 -28.89 11.12
CA MET A 28 9.44 -29.17 11.41
C MET A 28 8.81 -30.20 10.50
N TRP A 29 9.34 -30.43 9.30
CA TRP A 29 8.65 -31.13 8.22
C TRP A 29 9.37 -32.41 7.73
N ASP A 30 10.34 -32.91 8.45
CA ASP A 30 11.02 -34.19 8.08
C ASP A 30 10.02 -35.34 7.88
N ASN A 31 8.80 -35.22 8.44
CA ASN A 31 7.80 -36.29 8.39
C ASN A 31 6.52 -35.98 7.63
N THR A 32 6.22 -34.71 7.30
CA THR A 32 4.91 -34.33 6.73
C THR A 32 4.97 -33.63 5.39
N GLY A 33 6.18 -33.38 4.87
CA GLY A 33 6.38 -32.92 3.52
C GLY A 33 5.74 -31.58 3.15
N ASP A 34 5.89 -31.22 1.89
CA ASP A 34 5.56 -29.92 1.28
C ASP A 34 4.06 -29.59 1.17
N ALA A 35 3.19 -30.40 1.78
CA ALA A 35 1.74 -30.31 1.57
C ALA A 35 1.11 -28.98 2.00
N ILE A 36 1.71 -28.27 2.95
CA ILE A 36 1.15 -27.02 3.47
C ILE A 36 1.59 -25.81 2.66
N THR A 37 2.82 -25.79 2.15
CA THR A 37 3.30 -24.71 1.29
C THR A 37 2.60 -24.68 -0.06
N SER A 38 2.12 -25.83 -0.56
CA SER A 38 1.37 -25.92 -1.81
C SER A 38 -0.07 -25.41 -1.71
N MET A 39 -0.57 -25.17 -0.49
CA MET A 39 -1.93 -24.67 -0.25
C MET A 39 -2.04 -23.15 -0.19
N GLN A 40 -0.92 -22.43 -0.14
CA GLN A 40 -0.94 -20.96 -0.17
C GLN A 40 -1.29 -20.47 -1.56
N GLU A 41 -2.22 -19.51 -1.62
CA GLU A 41 -2.57 -18.86 -2.88
C GLU A 41 -1.42 -17.97 -3.38
N PRO A 42 -1.28 -17.79 -4.71
CA PRO A 42 -0.22 -16.96 -5.28
C PRO A 42 -0.13 -15.56 -4.68
N TYR A 43 -1.27 -14.95 -4.38
CA TYR A 43 -1.31 -13.62 -3.77
C TYR A 43 -0.68 -13.61 -2.37
N GLU A 44 -0.98 -14.61 -1.56
CA GLU A 44 -0.40 -14.76 -0.22
C GLU A 44 1.11 -15.00 -0.29
N GLN A 45 1.57 -15.83 -1.22
CA GLN A 45 2.99 -16.07 -1.46
C GLN A 45 3.72 -14.80 -1.88
N TYR A 46 3.09 -14.00 -2.73
CA TYR A 46 3.63 -12.72 -3.18
C TYR A 46 3.75 -11.73 -2.02
N GLN A 47 2.71 -11.60 -1.20
CA GLN A 47 2.71 -10.74 -0.02
C GLN A 47 3.81 -11.14 0.97
N GLU A 48 3.96 -12.43 1.22
CA GLU A 48 5.02 -12.96 2.08
C GLU A 48 6.41 -12.65 1.52
N LYS A 49 6.59 -12.78 0.20
CA LYS A 49 7.86 -12.47 -0.47
C LYS A 49 8.24 -11.00 -0.27
N LEU A 50 7.27 -10.08 -0.37
CA LEU A 50 7.51 -8.67 -0.12
C LEU A 50 7.94 -8.40 1.33
N GLU A 51 7.31 -9.06 2.29
CA GLU A 51 7.70 -8.95 3.71
C GLU A 51 9.10 -9.50 3.97
N ILE A 52 9.42 -10.66 3.36
CA ILE A 52 10.75 -11.28 3.48
C ILE A 52 11.84 -10.32 3.01
N TYR A 53 11.64 -9.68 1.86
CA TYR A 53 12.63 -8.77 1.26
C TYR A 53 12.41 -7.30 1.63
N GLN A 54 11.66 -7.02 2.68
CA GLN A 54 11.31 -5.66 3.09
C GLN A 54 12.54 -4.77 3.29
N LYS A 55 13.58 -5.28 3.94
CA LYS A 55 14.81 -4.53 4.19
C LYS A 55 15.55 -4.23 2.89
N ASP A 56 15.68 -5.23 2.02
CA ASP A 56 16.30 -5.07 0.70
C ASP A 56 15.57 -4.01 -0.13
N LEU A 57 14.24 -4.08 -0.18
CA LEU A 57 13.41 -3.14 -0.93
C LEU A 57 13.54 -1.72 -0.39
N GLY A 58 13.67 -1.56 0.93
CA GLY A 58 13.83 -0.26 1.57
C GLY A 58 15.15 0.43 1.25
N GLU A 59 16.17 -0.34 0.87
CA GLU A 59 17.50 0.18 0.52
C GLU A 59 17.65 0.49 -0.98
N LEU A 60 16.68 0.06 -1.81
CA LEU A 60 16.72 0.27 -3.26
C LEU A 60 16.16 1.65 -3.65
N SER A 61 16.67 2.20 -4.77
CA SER A 61 16.08 3.38 -5.40
C SER A 61 14.68 3.06 -5.95
N GLY A 62 13.88 4.10 -6.25
CA GLY A 62 12.54 3.93 -6.79
C GLY A 62 12.47 2.99 -7.99
N PRO A 63 13.25 3.24 -9.06
CA PRO A 63 13.27 2.36 -10.25
C PRO A 63 13.71 0.94 -9.96
N GLU A 64 14.73 0.76 -9.14
CA GLU A 64 15.24 -0.56 -8.74
C GLU A 64 14.21 -1.33 -7.92
N LYS A 65 13.53 -0.65 -7.01
CA LYS A 65 12.46 -1.22 -6.21
C LYS A 65 11.30 -1.68 -7.08
N GLU A 66 10.87 -0.87 -8.02
CA GLU A 66 9.81 -1.22 -8.98
C GLU A 66 10.17 -2.44 -9.81
N GLN A 67 11.41 -2.50 -10.29
CA GLN A 67 11.90 -3.65 -11.06
C GLN A 67 11.88 -4.93 -10.22
N LYS A 68 12.31 -4.84 -8.97
CA LYS A 68 12.32 -5.98 -8.05
C LYS A 68 10.91 -6.48 -7.75
N ILE A 69 9.96 -5.58 -7.54
CA ILE A 69 8.55 -5.92 -7.34
C ILE A 69 7.98 -6.58 -8.59
N ASP A 70 8.28 -6.08 -9.77
CA ASP A 70 7.88 -6.69 -11.05
C ASP A 70 8.42 -8.12 -11.18
N ASP A 71 9.69 -8.34 -10.83
CA ASP A 71 10.29 -9.67 -10.85
C ASP A 71 9.56 -10.63 -9.92
N PHE A 72 9.19 -10.18 -8.71
CA PHE A 72 8.41 -10.98 -7.77
C PHE A 72 7.01 -11.30 -8.32
N ARG A 73 6.35 -10.32 -8.94
CA ARG A 73 5.05 -10.51 -9.56
C ARG A 73 5.10 -11.57 -10.67
N ARG A 74 6.12 -11.55 -11.50
CA ARG A 74 6.32 -12.55 -12.57
C ARG A 74 6.54 -13.96 -12.04
N GLU A 75 7.08 -14.08 -10.83
CA GLU A 75 7.31 -15.36 -10.18
C GLU A 75 5.99 -16.04 -9.79
N PHE A 76 5.00 -15.27 -9.33
CA PHE A 76 3.75 -15.80 -8.73
C PHE A 76 2.52 -15.65 -9.62
N PHE A 77 2.50 -14.70 -10.54
CA PHE A 77 1.31 -14.36 -11.31
C PHE A 77 1.50 -14.55 -12.81
N THR A 78 0.38 -14.81 -13.50
CA THR A 78 0.35 -14.86 -14.96
C THR A 78 0.51 -13.46 -15.55
N PRO A 79 0.94 -13.32 -16.83
CA PRO A 79 1.03 -12.01 -17.49
C PRO A 79 -0.28 -11.22 -17.45
N GLU A 80 -1.42 -11.89 -17.60
CA GLU A 80 -2.75 -11.24 -17.57
C GLU A 80 -3.03 -10.66 -16.18
N THR A 81 -2.70 -11.39 -15.13
CA THR A 81 -2.86 -10.93 -13.75
C THR A 81 -1.94 -9.73 -13.46
N ILE A 82 -0.70 -9.78 -13.93
CA ILE A 82 0.26 -8.68 -13.79
C ILE A 82 -0.27 -7.42 -14.46
N GLU A 83 -0.82 -7.54 -15.67
CA GLU A 83 -1.43 -6.41 -16.37
C GLU A 83 -2.57 -5.77 -15.58
N ARG A 84 -3.41 -6.58 -14.95
CA ARG A 84 -4.49 -6.09 -14.09
C ARG A 84 -3.95 -5.35 -12.86
N LEU A 85 -2.90 -5.89 -12.24
CA LEU A 85 -2.25 -5.26 -11.09
C LEU A 85 -1.63 -3.92 -11.46
N GLU A 86 -1.00 -3.84 -12.63
CA GLU A 86 -0.41 -2.59 -13.14
C GLU A 86 -1.49 -1.53 -13.38
N LYS A 87 -2.63 -1.92 -13.93
CA LYS A 87 -3.76 -1.00 -14.12
C LYS A 87 -4.28 -0.46 -12.79
N VAL A 88 -4.41 -1.32 -11.79
CA VAL A 88 -4.81 -0.90 -10.44
C VAL A 88 -3.78 0.06 -9.85
N ASP A 89 -2.50 -0.24 -9.96
CA ASP A 89 -1.42 0.63 -9.49
C ASP A 89 -1.46 2.00 -10.15
N GLN A 90 -1.68 2.05 -11.47
CA GLN A 90 -1.80 3.31 -12.21
C GLN A 90 -3.02 4.11 -11.76
N GLN A 91 -4.14 3.43 -11.53
CA GLN A 91 -5.37 4.05 -11.06
C GLN A 91 -5.20 4.65 -9.67
N LEU A 92 -4.59 3.89 -8.75
CA LEU A 92 -4.30 4.36 -7.38
C LEU A 92 -3.33 5.53 -7.39
N ALA A 93 -2.30 5.49 -8.25
CA ALA A 93 -1.35 6.60 -8.40
C ALA A 93 -2.03 7.86 -8.92
N ALA A 94 -2.93 7.72 -9.89
CA ALA A 94 -3.71 8.84 -10.43
C ALA A 94 -4.65 9.44 -9.37
N GLU A 95 -5.33 8.60 -8.60
CA GLU A 95 -6.19 9.04 -7.50
C GLU A 95 -5.41 9.77 -6.43
N LYS A 96 -4.25 9.25 -6.05
CA LYS A 96 -3.35 9.87 -5.07
C LYS A 96 -2.88 11.23 -5.56
N GLN A 97 -2.52 11.35 -6.82
CA GLN A 97 -2.06 12.59 -7.44
C GLN A 97 -3.18 13.64 -7.45
N THR A 98 -4.41 13.23 -7.78
CA THR A 98 -5.58 14.09 -7.74
C THR A 98 -5.84 14.60 -6.31
N GLU A 99 -5.76 13.71 -5.33
CA GLU A 99 -5.94 14.08 -3.93
C GLU A 99 -4.87 15.06 -3.45
N GLU A 100 -3.60 14.86 -3.81
CA GLU A 100 -2.51 15.76 -3.47
C GLU A 100 -2.73 17.17 -4.04
N LYS A 101 -3.14 17.25 -5.30
CA LYS A 101 -3.47 18.55 -5.95
C LYS A 101 -4.65 19.21 -5.26
N TYR A 102 -5.66 18.43 -4.89
CA TYR A 102 -6.80 18.95 -4.14
C TYR A 102 -6.37 19.51 -2.78
N ARG A 103 -5.53 18.78 -2.04
CA ARG A 103 -5.04 19.22 -0.72
C ARG A 103 -4.26 20.53 -0.81
N GLN A 104 -3.46 20.71 -1.84
CA GLN A 104 -2.74 21.96 -2.08
C GLN A 104 -3.71 23.11 -2.35
N ALA A 105 -4.73 22.88 -3.17
CA ALA A 105 -5.75 23.89 -3.46
C ALA A 105 -6.58 24.22 -2.22
N GLU A 106 -6.97 23.21 -1.44
CA GLU A 106 -7.68 23.38 -0.17
C GLU A 106 -6.87 24.24 0.81
N GLN A 107 -5.58 23.96 0.95
CA GLN A 107 -4.71 24.71 1.84
C GLN A 107 -4.60 26.17 1.44
N LYS A 108 -4.53 26.47 0.15
CA LYS A 108 -4.50 27.84 -0.36
C LYS A 108 -5.77 28.62 0.01
N VAL A 109 -6.94 27.96 -0.09
CA VAL A 109 -8.22 28.55 0.29
C VAL A 109 -8.27 28.78 1.81
N MET A 110 -7.90 27.79 2.60
CA MET A 110 -7.93 27.87 4.06
C MET A 110 -7.01 28.94 4.62
N SER A 111 -5.87 29.17 3.97
CA SER A 111 -4.89 30.16 4.41
C SER A 111 -5.07 31.55 3.78
N ASP A 112 -6.10 31.76 2.95
CA ASP A 112 -6.38 33.06 2.33
C ASP A 112 -7.01 34.00 3.36
N PRO A 113 -6.31 35.13 3.72
CA PRO A 113 -6.83 36.06 4.70
C PRO A 113 -7.97 36.94 4.18
N ASN A 114 -8.18 36.95 2.86
CA ASN A 114 -9.22 37.77 2.22
C ASN A 114 -10.59 37.07 2.19
N LEU A 115 -10.66 35.81 2.52
CA LEU A 115 -11.91 35.04 2.51
C LEU A 115 -12.48 34.87 3.92
N THR A 116 -13.80 35.03 4.04
CA THR A 116 -14.53 34.72 5.27
C THR A 116 -14.65 33.18 5.42
N ALA A 117 -15.01 32.73 6.60
CA ALA A 117 -15.23 31.30 6.86
C ALA A 117 -16.29 30.72 5.90
N SER A 118 -17.37 31.46 5.65
CA SER A 118 -18.43 31.05 4.72
C SER A 118 -17.92 30.95 3.27
N GLU A 119 -17.15 31.95 2.84
CA GLU A 119 -16.56 31.98 1.50
C GLU A 119 -15.56 30.82 1.32
N LYS A 120 -14.78 30.49 2.35
CA LYS A 120 -13.87 29.36 2.34
C LYS A 120 -14.61 28.03 2.17
N ASP A 121 -15.71 27.83 2.91
CA ASP A 121 -16.54 26.63 2.80
C ASP A 121 -17.11 26.47 1.39
N ASP A 122 -17.61 27.55 0.80
CA ASP A 122 -18.15 27.53 -0.56
C ASP A 122 -17.07 27.19 -1.60
N ARG A 123 -15.89 27.79 -1.46
CA ARG A 123 -14.74 27.50 -2.32
C ARG A 123 -14.29 26.05 -2.21
N ILE A 124 -14.22 25.52 -1.02
CA ILE A 124 -13.83 24.13 -0.78
C ILE A 124 -14.83 23.19 -1.43
N ARG A 125 -16.12 23.46 -1.32
CA ARG A 125 -17.16 22.64 -1.99
C ARG A 125 -17.02 22.67 -3.51
N GLU A 126 -16.70 23.83 -4.09
CA GLU A 126 -16.43 23.95 -5.52
C GLU A 126 -15.22 23.15 -5.94
N LEU A 127 -14.12 23.22 -5.16
CA LEU A 127 -12.90 22.45 -5.41
C LEU A 127 -13.17 20.93 -5.34
N GLN A 128 -13.92 20.48 -4.35
CA GLN A 128 -14.28 19.07 -4.22
C GLN A 128 -15.05 18.59 -5.44
N LYS A 129 -15.98 19.38 -5.92
CA LYS A 129 -16.75 19.09 -7.12
C LYS A 129 -15.87 19.06 -8.37
N GLU A 130 -14.93 20.00 -8.48
CA GLU A 130 -14.01 20.08 -9.60
C GLU A 130 -13.05 18.89 -9.66
N TYR A 131 -12.45 18.50 -8.52
CA TYR A 131 -11.45 17.44 -8.47
C TYR A 131 -12.06 16.03 -8.40
N PHE A 132 -13.19 15.87 -7.73
CA PHE A 132 -13.77 14.54 -7.48
C PHE A 132 -15.10 14.30 -8.20
N GLY A 133 -15.75 15.33 -8.75
CA GLY A 133 -16.99 15.20 -9.50
C GLY A 133 -18.09 14.48 -8.73
N GLU A 134 -18.59 13.39 -9.28
CA GLU A 134 -19.66 12.58 -8.66
C GLU A 134 -19.23 11.92 -7.35
N GLN A 135 -17.94 11.78 -7.14
CA GLN A 135 -17.38 11.18 -5.92
C GLN A 135 -17.16 12.19 -4.79
N ALA A 136 -17.50 13.46 -5.00
CA ALA A 136 -17.30 14.51 -4.00
C ALA A 136 -18.03 14.22 -2.67
N GLU A 137 -19.26 13.70 -2.73
CA GLU A 137 -20.02 13.33 -1.52
C GLU A 137 -19.34 12.20 -0.74
N ALA A 138 -18.90 11.16 -1.45
CA ALA A 138 -18.17 10.04 -0.83
C ALA A 138 -16.88 10.53 -0.17
N PHE A 139 -16.16 11.45 -0.81
CA PHE A 139 -14.97 12.07 -0.26
C PHE A 139 -15.28 12.83 1.03
N ARG A 140 -16.33 13.65 1.05
CA ARG A 140 -16.75 14.41 2.24
C ARG A 140 -17.12 13.48 3.39
N ARG A 141 -17.80 12.37 3.12
CA ARG A 141 -18.15 11.36 4.15
C ARG A 141 -16.90 10.74 4.76
N ARG A 142 -15.92 10.39 3.95
CA ARG A 142 -14.64 9.82 4.43
C ARG A 142 -13.87 10.82 5.29
N GLU A 143 -13.85 12.08 4.90
CA GLU A 143 -13.20 13.15 5.67
C GLU A 143 -13.88 13.37 7.01
N ALA A 144 -15.22 13.37 7.04
CA ALA A 144 -15.99 13.50 8.26
C ALA A 144 -15.72 12.35 9.25
N ILE A 145 -15.60 11.12 8.73
CA ILE A 145 -15.28 9.92 9.55
C ILE A 145 -13.86 10.05 10.12
N LYS A 146 -12.88 10.46 9.32
CA LYS A 146 -11.50 10.67 9.77
C LYS A 146 -11.41 11.72 10.86
N GLU A 147 -12.13 12.82 10.69
CA GLU A 147 -12.18 13.91 11.67
C GLU A 147 -12.83 13.47 12.98
N GLY A 148 -13.93 12.72 12.89
CA GLY A 148 -14.57 12.10 14.05
C GLY A 148 -13.63 11.15 14.79
N SER A 149 -12.87 10.32 14.06
CA SER A 149 -11.89 9.41 14.66
C SER A 149 -10.75 10.16 15.37
N ARG A 150 -10.30 11.28 14.83
CA ARG A 150 -9.27 12.13 15.45
C ARG A 150 -9.75 12.74 16.75
N GLN A 151 -11.01 13.15 16.81
CA GLN A 151 -11.61 13.70 18.04
C GLN A 151 -11.67 12.66 19.17
N PHE A 152 -11.91 11.40 18.83
CA PHE A 152 -11.95 10.32 19.81
C PHE A 152 -10.56 9.91 20.33
N GLN A 153 -9.50 10.23 19.61
CA GLN A 153 -8.13 9.93 20.04
C GLN A 153 -7.50 11.00 20.92
N GLN A 154 -8.15 12.13 21.07
CA GLN A 154 -7.76 13.19 21.98
C GLN A 154 -8.43 13.01 23.34
#